data_ff832673b4cfaf9997fcd1de095b29c4
#
_entry.id   ff832673b4cfaf9997fcd1de095b29c4
#
_cell.length_a   1.000
_cell.length_b   1.000
_cell.length_c   1.000
_cell.angle_alpha   90.00
_cell.angle_beta   90.00
_cell.angle_gamma   90.00
#
_symmetry.space_group_name_H-M   'P 1'
#
loop_
_entity.id
_entity.type
_entity.pdbx_description
1 polymer ?
#
loop_
_entity_poly.entity_id
_entity_poly.type
_entity_poly.pdbx_seq_one_letter_code
_entity_poly.pdbx_strand_id
1 'polypeptide(L)'
;ILRLLDWVDHIKKTGADTVRLNPVFDSDRHGYDTRDYFHTDPRLGTDEDLAKVCQAFHDAGLRVMLDGVFNHVGRGFWAFKDVQEKKWDSPYKDWFHISFDGNTNYNDGFWYEGWEGHNELVKLNLWNPAVVQHQFDAIRSWVDRFGIDGLRLDVAYCLPPEYLKQLRSFANSVEPDFVLMGETLHGDYNRWMADDMCHSVTNYECYKGLWSAFNSMNMFEIGHSLARQ
;
A
#
# COMPACT_ATOMS: atom_id res chain seq x y z
N ILE A 1 -7.71 -0.81 17.47
CA ILE A 1 -7.63 0.48 16.74
C ILE A 1 -8.25 1.63 17.53
N LEU A 2 -9.28 1.40 18.36
CA LEU A 2 -10.00 2.44 19.12
C LEU A 2 -9.11 3.33 20.03
N ARG A 3 -7.91 2.85 20.41
CA ARG A 3 -6.94 3.68 21.17
C ARG A 3 -6.50 4.94 20.41
N LEU A 4 -6.66 4.99 19.09
CA LEU A 4 -6.37 6.19 18.30
C LEU A 4 -7.29 7.36 18.64
N LEU A 5 -8.48 7.10 19.17
CA LEU A 5 -9.40 8.15 19.63
C LEU A 5 -8.79 9.03 20.75
N ASP A 6 -7.96 8.44 21.61
CA ASP A 6 -7.27 9.14 22.69
C ASP A 6 -6.17 10.09 22.16
N TRP A 7 -5.77 9.95 20.89
CA TRP A 7 -4.67 10.69 20.26
C TRP A 7 -5.13 11.85 19.38
N VAL A 8 -6.42 11.97 19.06
CA VAL A 8 -6.95 12.97 18.12
C VAL A 8 -6.50 14.39 18.49
N ASP A 9 -6.69 14.80 19.74
CA ASP A 9 -6.30 16.13 20.21
C ASP A 9 -4.79 16.35 20.18
N HIS A 10 -4.00 15.31 20.46
CA HIS A 10 -2.55 15.38 20.39
C HIS A 10 -2.09 15.59 18.95
N ILE A 11 -2.63 14.81 18.01
CA ILE A 11 -2.31 14.92 16.58
C ILE A 11 -2.62 16.33 16.07
N LYS A 12 -3.80 16.87 16.38
CA LYS A 12 -4.14 18.27 16.03
C LYS A 12 -3.13 19.28 16.56
N LYS A 13 -2.69 19.13 17.80
CA LYS A 13 -1.71 20.03 18.42
C LYS A 13 -0.34 19.99 17.75
N THR A 14 0.00 18.92 17.02
CA THR A 14 1.23 18.87 16.22
C THR A 14 1.18 19.74 14.97
N GLY A 15 -0.02 20.20 14.56
CA GLY A 15 -0.24 20.93 13.32
C GLY A 15 -0.41 20.02 12.10
N ALA A 16 -0.55 18.70 12.30
CA ALA A 16 -0.88 17.79 11.22
C ALA A 16 -2.31 18.01 10.71
N ASP A 17 -2.52 17.88 9.42
CA ASP A 17 -3.82 17.93 8.74
C ASP A 17 -4.25 16.57 8.18
N THR A 18 -3.36 15.60 8.17
CA THR A 18 -3.59 14.26 7.63
C THR A 18 -2.98 13.19 8.54
N VAL A 19 -3.73 12.12 8.77
CA VAL A 19 -3.27 10.93 9.49
C VAL A 19 -3.13 9.78 8.50
N ARG A 20 -1.93 9.21 8.41
CA ARG A 20 -1.71 7.98 7.66
C ARG A 20 -1.70 6.79 8.61
N LEU A 21 -2.58 5.83 8.36
CA LEU A 21 -2.58 4.55 9.05
C LEU A 21 -1.76 3.53 8.25
N ASN A 22 -0.90 2.77 8.95
CA ASN A 22 -0.27 1.57 8.39
C ASN A 22 -1.37 0.54 8.03
N PRO A 23 -1.05 -0.56 7.30
CA PRO A 23 -2.07 -1.50 6.85
C PRO A 23 -3.01 -1.94 7.97
N VAL A 24 -4.32 -1.80 7.73
CA VAL A 24 -5.38 -2.08 8.72
C VAL A 24 -6.24 -3.29 8.36
N PHE A 25 -6.06 -3.85 7.16
CA PHE A 25 -6.87 -4.96 6.65
C PHE A 25 -6.31 -6.31 7.06
N ASP A 26 -7.16 -7.35 6.99
CA ASP A 26 -6.81 -8.70 7.45
C ASP A 26 -5.54 -9.20 6.78
N SER A 27 -4.61 -9.71 7.58
CA SER A 27 -3.28 -10.09 7.14
C SER A 27 -2.76 -11.32 7.87
N ASP A 28 -1.76 -11.97 7.28
CA ASP A 28 -1.16 -13.15 7.89
C ASP A 28 -0.45 -12.80 9.22
N ARG A 29 0.29 -11.66 9.27
CA ARG A 29 1.11 -11.29 10.44
C ARG A 29 1.23 -9.79 10.69
N HIS A 30 1.74 -9.02 9.71
CA HIS A 30 2.24 -7.66 9.94
C HIS A 30 1.50 -6.56 9.17
N GLY A 31 0.45 -6.92 8.44
CA GLY A 31 -0.35 -5.97 7.67
C GLY A 31 0.05 -5.87 6.20
N TYR A 32 1.34 -6.00 5.87
CA TYR A 32 1.81 -6.00 4.47
C TYR A 32 1.65 -7.37 3.79
N ASP A 33 1.24 -8.39 4.50
CA ASP A 33 0.91 -9.72 4.02
C ASP A 33 -0.61 -9.94 4.01
N THR A 34 -1.31 -9.14 3.20
CA THR A 34 -2.77 -9.04 3.13
C THR A 34 -3.42 -10.39 2.81
N ARG A 35 -4.47 -10.73 3.54
CA ARG A 35 -5.35 -11.89 3.31
C ARG A 35 -6.67 -11.50 2.67
N ASP A 36 -7.20 -10.33 3.07
CA ASP A 36 -8.46 -9.78 2.60
C ASP A 36 -8.39 -8.26 2.63
N TYR A 37 -8.76 -7.62 1.53
CA TYR A 37 -8.81 -6.15 1.42
C TYR A 37 -10.11 -5.55 1.95
N PHE A 38 -11.14 -6.35 2.23
CA PHE A 38 -12.48 -5.84 2.54
C PHE A 38 -12.83 -5.83 4.01
N HIS A 39 -12.04 -6.49 4.86
CA HIS A 39 -12.28 -6.58 6.29
C HIS A 39 -11.09 -6.07 7.09
N THR A 40 -11.39 -5.30 8.12
CA THR A 40 -10.39 -4.86 9.11
C THR A 40 -9.77 -6.07 9.80
N ASP A 41 -8.46 -6.03 10.04
CA ASP A 41 -7.76 -7.08 10.75
C ASP A 41 -8.37 -7.25 12.16
N PRO A 42 -8.84 -8.46 12.52
CA PRO A 42 -9.51 -8.69 13.79
C PRO A 42 -8.62 -8.44 15.01
N ARG A 43 -7.29 -8.41 14.82
CA ARG A 43 -6.33 -8.01 15.87
C ARG A 43 -6.39 -6.50 16.16
N LEU A 44 -6.88 -5.70 15.23
CA LEU A 44 -7.03 -4.25 15.37
C LEU A 44 -8.43 -3.86 15.84
N GLY A 45 -9.45 -4.59 15.44
CA GLY A 45 -10.85 -4.33 15.76
C GLY A 45 -11.80 -4.77 14.66
N THR A 46 -12.98 -4.18 14.62
CA THR A 46 -13.98 -4.42 13.59
C THR A 46 -13.98 -3.32 12.52
N ASP A 47 -14.73 -3.52 11.45
CA ASP A 47 -14.96 -2.50 10.42
C ASP A 47 -15.66 -1.25 11.01
N GLU A 48 -16.58 -1.46 11.95
CA GLU A 48 -17.26 -0.36 12.67
C GLU A 48 -16.29 0.41 13.56
N ASP A 49 -15.32 -0.27 14.17
CA ASP A 49 -14.28 0.38 14.97
C ASP A 49 -13.38 1.26 14.09
N LEU A 50 -12.99 0.77 12.90
CA LEU A 50 -12.22 1.56 11.93
C LEU A 50 -13.02 2.76 11.43
N ALA A 51 -14.29 2.55 11.06
CA ALA A 51 -15.17 3.64 10.62
C ALA A 51 -15.31 4.72 11.69
N LYS A 52 -15.48 4.32 12.96
CA LYS A 52 -15.55 5.24 14.09
C LYS A 52 -14.27 6.06 14.27
N VAL A 53 -13.11 5.45 14.09
CA VAL A 53 -11.81 6.14 14.18
C VAL A 53 -11.65 7.14 13.04
N CYS A 54 -11.97 6.74 11.80
CA CYS A 54 -11.92 7.65 10.64
C CYS A 54 -12.87 8.83 10.82
N GLN A 55 -14.10 8.60 11.27
CA GLN A 55 -15.07 9.65 11.53
C GLN A 55 -14.55 10.63 12.60
N ALA A 56 -13.95 10.13 13.67
CA ALA A 56 -13.40 11.00 14.72
C ALA A 56 -12.23 11.88 14.22
N PHE A 57 -11.41 11.38 13.29
CA PHE A 57 -10.40 12.20 12.64
C PHE A 57 -11.04 13.28 11.76
N HIS A 58 -12.05 12.94 10.95
CA HIS A 58 -12.77 13.90 10.12
C HIS A 58 -13.49 14.97 10.94
N ASP A 59 -14.16 14.60 12.03
CA ASP A 59 -14.81 15.54 12.94
C ASP A 59 -13.80 16.52 13.56
N ALA A 60 -12.56 16.09 13.70
CA ALA A 60 -11.46 16.93 14.16
C ALA A 60 -10.82 17.78 13.04
N GLY A 61 -11.27 17.65 11.78
CA GLY A 61 -10.73 18.34 10.61
C GLY A 61 -9.42 17.73 10.09
N LEU A 62 -9.18 16.44 10.38
CA LEU A 62 -8.04 15.68 9.89
C LEU A 62 -8.48 14.79 8.73
N ARG A 63 -7.67 14.69 7.69
CA ARG A 63 -7.84 13.72 6.61
C ARG A 63 -7.28 12.35 7.02
N VAL A 64 -7.82 11.29 6.41
CA VAL A 64 -7.38 9.91 6.65
C VAL A 64 -6.81 9.30 5.38
N MET A 65 -5.57 8.85 5.46
CA MET A 65 -4.90 8.12 4.39
C MET A 65 -4.62 6.69 4.85
N LEU A 66 -4.96 5.69 4.04
CA LEU A 66 -4.62 4.30 4.31
C LEU A 66 -3.40 3.84 3.51
N ASP A 67 -2.82 2.73 3.93
CA ASP A 67 -1.73 2.07 3.22
C ASP A 67 -2.32 1.08 2.20
N GLY A 68 -2.01 1.29 0.92
CA GLY A 68 -2.43 0.44 -0.20
C GLY A 68 -1.31 -0.55 -0.55
N VAL A 69 -1.46 -1.80 -0.11
CA VAL A 69 -0.51 -2.88 -0.40
C VAL A 69 -0.98 -3.63 -1.64
N PHE A 70 -0.58 -3.16 -2.83
CA PHE A 70 -1.11 -3.64 -4.11
C PHE A 70 -0.13 -4.44 -4.97
N ASN A 71 1.17 -4.40 -4.66
CA ASN A 71 2.17 -5.18 -5.37
C ASN A 71 2.10 -6.68 -5.05
N HIS A 72 1.77 -7.01 -3.81
CA HIS A 72 1.80 -8.38 -3.29
C HIS A 72 0.74 -8.60 -2.22
N VAL A 73 0.53 -9.85 -1.87
CA VAL A 73 -0.38 -10.31 -0.82
C VAL A 73 0.29 -11.37 0.05
N GLY A 74 -0.27 -11.66 1.21
CA GLY A 74 0.15 -12.79 2.04
C GLY A 74 -0.19 -14.14 1.40
N ARG A 75 0.46 -15.19 1.86
CA ARG A 75 0.15 -16.56 1.43
C ARG A 75 -1.23 -17.03 1.89
N GLY A 76 -1.81 -16.35 2.88
CA GLY A 76 -3.19 -16.58 3.34
C GLY A 76 -4.26 -15.93 2.47
N PHE A 77 -3.89 -15.14 1.45
CA PHE A 77 -4.83 -14.51 0.55
C PHE A 77 -5.72 -15.55 -0.14
N TRP A 78 -7.02 -15.34 -0.12
CA TRP A 78 -8.01 -16.35 -0.51
C TRP A 78 -7.81 -16.90 -1.94
N ALA A 79 -7.47 -16.06 -2.92
CA ALA A 79 -7.21 -16.51 -4.28
C ALA A 79 -5.91 -17.32 -4.38
N PHE A 80 -4.89 -16.99 -3.59
CA PHE A 80 -3.66 -17.78 -3.54
C PHE A 80 -3.88 -19.13 -2.84
N LYS A 81 -4.73 -19.17 -1.81
CA LYS A 81 -5.17 -20.43 -1.18
C LYS A 81 -5.86 -21.36 -2.16
N ASP A 82 -6.73 -20.84 -3.01
CA ASP A 82 -7.35 -21.63 -4.08
C ASP A 82 -6.30 -22.20 -5.05
N VAL A 83 -5.29 -21.41 -5.42
CA VAL A 83 -4.16 -21.90 -6.24
C VAL A 83 -3.35 -22.98 -5.52
N GLN A 84 -3.07 -22.81 -4.22
CA GLN A 84 -2.38 -23.84 -3.44
C GLN A 84 -3.14 -25.16 -3.42
N GLU A 85 -4.47 -25.13 -3.39
CA GLU A 85 -5.34 -26.30 -3.34
C GLU A 85 -5.54 -26.93 -4.73
N LYS A 86 -5.95 -26.12 -5.74
CA LYS A 86 -6.39 -26.60 -7.07
C LYS A 86 -5.27 -26.57 -8.11
N LYS A 87 -4.15 -25.94 -7.84
CA LYS A 87 -2.99 -25.85 -8.75
C LYS A 87 -3.43 -25.29 -10.12
N TRP A 88 -3.17 -26.09 -11.15
CA TRP A 88 -3.46 -25.75 -12.55
C TRP A 88 -4.95 -25.48 -12.82
N ASP A 89 -5.83 -26.10 -12.05
CA ASP A 89 -7.28 -25.98 -12.22
C ASP A 89 -7.86 -24.75 -11.51
N SER A 90 -7.05 -23.99 -10.77
CA SER A 90 -7.49 -22.75 -10.14
C SER A 90 -7.83 -21.68 -11.18
N PRO A 91 -9.00 -21.03 -11.09
CA PRO A 91 -9.31 -19.87 -11.93
C PRO A 91 -8.48 -18.63 -11.59
N TYR A 92 -7.76 -18.63 -10.48
CA TYR A 92 -6.96 -17.52 -9.97
C TYR A 92 -5.46 -17.66 -10.24
N LYS A 93 -5.00 -18.72 -10.95
CA LYS A 93 -3.57 -18.91 -11.20
C LYS A 93 -2.92 -17.74 -11.94
N ASP A 94 -3.67 -17.10 -12.85
CA ASP A 94 -3.20 -15.96 -13.63
C ASP A 94 -3.25 -14.62 -12.86
N TRP A 95 -3.72 -14.64 -11.61
CA TRP A 95 -3.62 -13.50 -10.69
C TRP A 95 -2.21 -13.29 -10.15
N PHE A 96 -1.35 -14.29 -10.32
CA PHE A 96 0.01 -14.34 -9.82
C PHE A 96 0.96 -14.71 -10.94
N HIS A 97 2.25 -14.49 -10.73
CA HIS A 97 3.30 -14.96 -11.64
C HIS A 97 3.73 -16.35 -11.20
N ILE A 98 3.16 -17.39 -11.80
CA ILE A 98 3.32 -18.80 -11.41
C ILE A 98 3.97 -19.61 -12.53
N SER A 99 4.83 -20.57 -12.16
CA SER A 99 5.32 -21.65 -13.01
C SER A 99 5.12 -22.99 -12.32
N PHE A 100 4.45 -23.91 -13.02
CA PHE A 100 4.24 -25.27 -12.52
C PHE A 100 5.43 -26.22 -12.78
N ASP A 101 6.46 -25.73 -13.46
CA ASP A 101 7.72 -26.47 -13.72
C ASP A 101 8.76 -26.29 -12.59
N GLY A 102 8.43 -25.52 -11.54
CA GLY A 102 9.35 -25.20 -10.46
C GLY A 102 8.72 -25.32 -9.07
N ASN A 103 9.45 -24.84 -8.09
CA ASN A 103 8.98 -24.78 -6.71
C ASN A 103 9.63 -23.59 -5.98
N THR A 104 9.06 -23.21 -4.86
CA THR A 104 9.64 -22.24 -3.92
C THR A 104 10.15 -22.95 -2.66
N ASN A 105 10.73 -22.19 -1.73
CA ASN A 105 11.10 -22.68 -0.39
C ASN A 105 9.91 -23.19 0.45
N TYR A 106 8.68 -22.89 0.05
CA TYR A 106 7.46 -23.39 0.71
C TYR A 106 7.00 -24.77 0.22
N ASN A 107 7.59 -25.25 -0.87
CA ASN A 107 7.32 -26.57 -1.42
C ASN A 107 5.85 -26.83 -1.76
N ASP A 108 5.17 -25.84 -2.33
CA ASP A 108 3.76 -25.94 -2.74
C ASP A 108 3.54 -26.81 -4.01
N GLY A 109 4.61 -27.26 -4.66
CA GLY A 109 4.54 -28.00 -5.92
C GLY A 109 4.43 -27.10 -7.16
N PHE A 110 4.71 -25.81 -7.02
CA PHE A 110 4.86 -24.82 -8.08
C PHE A 110 5.74 -23.67 -7.62
N TRP A 111 6.38 -23.00 -8.58
CA TRP A 111 7.10 -21.76 -8.34
C TRP A 111 6.16 -20.56 -8.51
N TYR A 112 6.39 -19.52 -7.72
CA TYR A 112 5.74 -18.21 -7.87
C TYR A 112 6.69 -17.08 -7.50
N GLU A 113 6.48 -15.91 -8.08
CA GLU A 113 7.25 -14.71 -7.77
C GLU A 113 6.80 -14.12 -6.43
N GLY A 114 7.76 -13.87 -5.54
CA GLY A 114 7.58 -13.07 -4.34
C GLY A 114 8.19 -11.68 -4.49
N TRP A 115 7.76 -10.73 -3.68
CA TRP A 115 8.36 -9.41 -3.64
C TRP A 115 9.86 -9.53 -3.27
N GLU A 116 10.74 -9.09 -4.19
CA GLU A 116 12.21 -9.12 -4.01
C GLU A 116 12.76 -10.46 -3.49
N GLY A 117 12.14 -11.58 -3.87
CA GLY A 117 12.53 -12.93 -3.45
C GLY A 117 11.90 -13.39 -2.14
N HIS A 118 11.10 -12.55 -1.49
CA HIS A 118 10.34 -12.88 -0.29
C HIS A 118 9.06 -13.66 -0.67
N ASN A 119 9.14 -14.99 -0.67
CA ASN A 119 8.01 -15.82 -1.08
C ASN A 119 6.81 -15.81 -0.10
N GLU A 120 6.95 -15.29 1.11
CA GLU A 120 5.83 -14.99 2.01
C GLU A 120 4.94 -13.85 1.50
N LEU A 121 5.47 -12.99 0.62
CA LEU A 121 4.78 -11.86 -0.01
C LEU A 121 4.59 -12.16 -1.50
N VAL A 122 3.48 -12.81 -1.81
CA VAL A 122 3.16 -13.33 -3.15
C VAL A 122 2.84 -12.19 -4.10
N LYS A 123 3.64 -12.03 -5.15
CA LYS A 123 3.47 -10.93 -6.11
C LYS A 123 2.21 -11.11 -6.96
N LEU A 124 1.42 -10.04 -7.06
CA LEU A 124 0.22 -9.99 -7.90
C LEU A 124 0.57 -9.65 -9.35
N ASN A 125 -0.17 -10.24 -10.28
CA ASN A 125 -0.11 -9.89 -11.69
C ASN A 125 -0.99 -8.67 -11.99
N LEU A 126 -0.43 -7.48 -11.90
CA LEU A 126 -1.13 -6.21 -12.14
C LEU A 126 -1.47 -5.94 -13.62
N TRP A 127 -1.09 -6.84 -14.52
CA TRP A 127 -1.55 -6.85 -15.90
C TRP A 127 -2.86 -7.62 -16.08
N ASN A 128 -3.28 -8.37 -15.07
CA ASN A 128 -4.56 -9.08 -15.08
C ASN A 128 -5.70 -8.12 -14.68
N PRO A 129 -6.66 -7.86 -15.58
CA PRO A 129 -7.75 -6.90 -15.30
C PRO A 129 -8.61 -7.29 -14.08
N ALA A 130 -8.76 -8.59 -13.79
CA ALA A 130 -9.53 -9.04 -12.64
C ALA A 130 -8.83 -8.72 -11.31
N VAL A 131 -7.49 -8.76 -11.26
CA VAL A 131 -6.70 -8.31 -10.10
C VAL A 131 -6.87 -6.81 -9.90
N VAL A 132 -6.71 -6.03 -10.96
CA VAL A 132 -6.88 -4.56 -10.91
C VAL A 132 -8.27 -4.19 -10.45
N GLN A 133 -9.31 -4.82 -11.02
CA GLN A 133 -10.70 -4.56 -10.64
C GLN A 133 -10.96 -4.91 -9.17
N HIS A 134 -10.46 -6.04 -8.68
CA HIS A 134 -10.59 -6.44 -7.28
C HIS A 134 -9.99 -5.39 -6.32
N GLN A 135 -8.81 -4.83 -6.66
CA GLN A 135 -8.19 -3.76 -5.87
C GLN A 135 -8.99 -2.46 -5.94
N PHE A 136 -9.54 -2.10 -7.11
CA PHE A 136 -10.37 -0.91 -7.26
C PHE A 136 -11.70 -1.02 -6.51
N ASP A 137 -12.30 -2.20 -6.49
CA ASP A 137 -13.50 -2.49 -5.69
C ASP A 137 -13.21 -2.35 -4.19
N ALA A 138 -12.02 -2.81 -3.74
CA ALA A 138 -11.58 -2.61 -2.37
C ALA A 138 -11.43 -1.12 -2.03
N ILE A 139 -10.73 -0.33 -2.86
CA ILE A 139 -10.55 1.11 -2.65
C ILE A 139 -11.91 1.82 -2.59
N ARG A 140 -12.84 1.50 -3.50
CA ARG A 140 -14.21 2.06 -3.47
C ARG A 140 -14.90 1.73 -2.16
N SER A 141 -14.82 0.47 -1.72
CA SER A 141 -15.37 0.05 -0.42
C SER A 141 -14.77 0.82 0.74
N TRP A 142 -13.47 1.14 0.70
CA TRP A 142 -12.82 1.93 1.76
C TRP A 142 -13.28 3.39 1.78
N VAL A 143 -13.48 3.99 0.61
CA VAL A 143 -14.05 5.34 0.51
C VAL A 143 -15.50 5.35 1.01
N ASP A 144 -16.33 4.42 0.55
CA ASP A 144 -17.76 4.36 0.90
C ASP A 144 -17.97 4.08 2.40
N ARG A 145 -17.12 3.26 3.03
CA ARG A 145 -17.29 2.79 4.41
C ARG A 145 -16.54 3.62 5.44
N PHE A 146 -15.37 4.14 5.07
CA PHE A 146 -14.47 4.81 6.01
C PHE A 146 -14.21 6.27 5.64
N GLY A 147 -14.64 6.71 4.45
CA GLY A 147 -14.47 8.08 3.97
C GLY A 147 -13.00 8.48 3.76
N ILE A 148 -12.13 7.54 3.38
CA ILE A 148 -10.69 7.84 3.26
C ILE A 148 -10.40 8.88 2.18
N ASP A 149 -9.40 9.74 2.44
CA ASP A 149 -9.02 10.87 1.59
C ASP A 149 -7.82 10.57 0.70
N GLY A 150 -7.22 9.40 0.82
CA GLY A 150 -6.05 9.05 0.02
C GLY A 150 -5.41 7.72 0.39
N LEU A 151 -4.39 7.38 -0.40
CA LEU A 151 -3.57 6.17 -0.21
C LEU A 151 -2.08 6.50 -0.21
N ARG A 152 -1.34 5.89 0.69
CA ARG A 152 0.08 5.65 0.52
C ARG A 152 0.24 4.30 -0.17
N LEU A 153 0.91 4.27 -1.30
CA LEU A 153 1.14 3.05 -2.07
C LEU A 153 2.43 2.39 -1.61
N ASP A 154 2.29 1.23 -0.97
CA ASP A 154 3.41 0.40 -0.55
C ASP A 154 4.23 -0.03 -1.75
N VAL A 155 5.57 0.04 -1.63
CA VAL A 155 6.55 -0.29 -2.68
C VAL A 155 6.15 0.21 -4.08
N ALA A 156 5.74 1.47 -4.19
CA ALA A 156 5.26 2.05 -5.45
C ALA A 156 6.29 1.91 -6.59
N TYR A 157 7.57 1.80 -6.26
CA TYR A 157 8.64 1.55 -7.23
C TYR A 157 8.54 0.18 -7.93
N CYS A 158 7.77 -0.76 -7.36
CA CYS A 158 7.47 -2.06 -7.96
C CYS A 158 6.19 -2.07 -8.81
N LEU A 159 5.36 -1.00 -8.73
CA LEU A 159 4.10 -0.92 -9.46
C LEU A 159 4.34 -0.48 -10.92
N PRO A 160 3.74 -1.15 -11.92
CA PRO A 160 3.82 -0.72 -13.30
C PRO A 160 3.27 0.70 -13.50
N PRO A 161 3.89 1.56 -14.33
CA PRO A 161 3.36 2.90 -14.63
C PRO A 161 1.93 2.87 -15.15
N GLU A 162 1.57 1.89 -15.96
CA GLU A 162 0.22 1.70 -16.51
C GLU A 162 -0.81 1.44 -15.40
N TYR A 163 -0.43 0.69 -14.38
CA TYR A 163 -1.26 0.47 -13.19
C TYR A 163 -1.44 1.78 -12.41
N LEU A 164 -0.37 2.56 -12.20
CA LEU A 164 -0.44 3.84 -11.51
C LEU A 164 -1.36 4.84 -12.22
N LYS A 165 -1.33 4.86 -13.57
CA LYS A 165 -2.22 5.69 -14.38
C LYS A 165 -3.69 5.27 -14.26
N GLN A 166 -3.95 3.96 -14.32
CA GLN A 166 -5.30 3.43 -14.11
C GLN A 166 -5.80 3.76 -12.69
N LEU A 167 -4.96 3.56 -11.68
CA LEU A 167 -5.28 3.89 -10.29
C LEU A 167 -5.57 5.38 -10.10
N ARG A 168 -4.76 6.28 -10.71
CA ARG A 168 -4.99 7.72 -10.64
C ARG A 168 -6.33 8.11 -11.28
N SER A 169 -6.60 7.58 -12.48
CA SER A 169 -7.88 7.83 -13.17
C SER A 169 -9.06 7.33 -12.35
N PHE A 170 -8.94 6.14 -11.77
CA PHE A 170 -9.97 5.56 -10.90
C PHE A 170 -10.16 6.41 -9.63
N ALA A 171 -9.10 6.78 -8.93
CA ALA A 171 -9.13 7.59 -7.72
C ALA A 171 -9.86 8.92 -7.96
N ASN A 172 -9.53 9.63 -9.05
CA ASN A 172 -10.20 10.88 -9.43
C ASN A 172 -11.71 10.69 -9.74
N SER A 173 -12.13 9.49 -10.16
CA SER A 173 -13.54 9.19 -10.42
C SER A 173 -14.34 8.88 -9.16
N VAL A 174 -13.66 8.45 -8.10
CA VAL A 174 -14.29 8.12 -6.81
C VAL A 174 -14.38 9.37 -5.92
N GLU A 175 -13.29 10.11 -5.80
CA GLU A 175 -13.20 11.33 -5.00
C GLU A 175 -12.21 12.29 -5.68
N PRO A 176 -12.65 13.50 -6.13
CA PRO A 176 -11.79 14.43 -6.90
C PRO A 176 -10.51 14.86 -6.17
N ASP A 177 -10.55 14.97 -4.84
CA ASP A 177 -9.42 15.40 -4.00
C ASP A 177 -8.62 14.23 -3.41
N PHE A 178 -8.84 13.01 -3.92
CA PHE A 178 -8.17 11.80 -3.42
C PHE A 178 -6.67 11.81 -3.70
N VAL A 179 -5.86 11.69 -2.66
CA VAL A 179 -4.40 11.81 -2.76
C VAL A 179 -3.74 10.44 -2.91
N LEU A 180 -2.82 10.31 -3.87
CA LEU A 180 -1.93 9.16 -4.03
C LEU A 180 -0.50 9.57 -3.68
N MET A 181 0.09 8.95 -2.65
CA MET A 181 1.48 9.10 -2.26
C MET A 181 2.21 7.78 -2.47
N GLY A 182 3.19 7.74 -3.37
CA GLY A 182 3.98 6.53 -3.64
C GLY A 182 5.15 6.38 -2.67
N GLU A 183 5.36 5.16 -2.15
CA GLU A 183 6.64 4.86 -1.51
C GLU A 183 7.69 4.55 -2.57
N THR A 184 8.73 5.38 -2.60
CA THR A 184 9.91 5.18 -3.46
C THR A 184 11.16 5.37 -2.63
N LEU A 185 12.20 4.57 -2.89
CA LEU A 185 13.40 4.58 -2.06
C LEU A 185 14.45 5.54 -2.58
N HIS A 186 14.75 5.48 -3.87
CA HIS A 186 15.80 6.28 -4.52
C HIS A 186 15.63 6.26 -6.05
N GLY A 187 16.38 7.09 -6.74
CA GLY A 187 16.38 7.21 -8.19
C GLY A 187 15.63 8.45 -8.67
N ASP A 188 15.25 8.46 -9.92
CA ASP A 188 14.47 9.55 -10.52
C ASP A 188 13.00 9.42 -10.12
N TYR A 189 12.56 10.23 -9.17
CA TYR A 189 11.20 10.22 -8.63
C TYR A 189 10.13 10.61 -9.66
N ASN A 190 10.49 11.28 -10.75
CA ASN A 190 9.56 11.58 -11.85
C ASN A 190 9.01 10.33 -12.56
N ARG A 191 9.64 9.16 -12.33
CA ARG A 191 9.15 7.88 -12.86
C ARG A 191 7.81 7.45 -12.25
N TRP A 192 7.47 7.96 -11.06
CA TRP A 192 6.26 7.59 -10.31
C TRP A 192 5.37 8.78 -10.01
N MET A 193 5.91 10.01 -10.15
CA MET A 193 5.21 11.25 -9.84
C MET A 193 4.96 12.02 -11.14
N ALA A 194 3.70 12.08 -11.55
CA ALA A 194 3.24 12.83 -12.72
C ALA A 194 1.75 13.19 -12.55
N ASP A 195 1.25 14.05 -13.46
CA ASP A 195 -0.15 14.49 -13.43
C ASP A 195 -1.15 13.33 -13.52
N ASP A 196 -0.75 12.21 -14.14
CA ASP A 196 -1.55 11.01 -14.34
C ASP A 196 -1.12 9.82 -13.47
N MET A 197 -0.20 10.01 -12.50
CA MET A 197 0.28 8.98 -11.57
C MET A 197 0.19 9.47 -10.10
N CYS A 198 1.21 9.19 -9.26
CA CYS A 198 1.22 9.67 -7.88
C CYS A 198 1.31 11.19 -7.82
N HIS A 199 0.62 11.81 -6.86
CA HIS A 199 0.73 13.25 -6.56
C HIS A 199 2.05 13.61 -5.90
N SER A 200 2.58 12.67 -5.09
CA SER A 200 3.84 12.81 -4.38
C SER A 200 4.46 11.45 -4.13
N VAL A 201 5.73 11.46 -3.76
CA VAL A 201 6.46 10.27 -3.34
C VAL A 201 7.25 10.54 -2.06
N THR A 202 7.62 9.47 -1.36
CA THR A 202 8.50 9.57 -0.19
C THR A 202 9.90 9.96 -0.62
N ASN A 203 10.50 10.94 0.04
CA ASN A 203 11.85 11.41 -0.27
C ASN A 203 12.88 10.80 0.70
N TYR A 204 13.19 9.52 0.53
CA TYR A 204 14.20 8.83 1.35
C TYR A 204 15.62 9.32 1.09
N GLU A 205 15.94 9.84 -0.10
CA GLU A 205 17.26 10.40 -0.37
C GLU A 205 17.51 11.66 0.45
N CYS A 206 16.54 12.56 0.52
CA CYS A 206 16.66 13.75 1.37
C CYS A 206 16.73 13.37 2.85
N TYR A 207 15.89 12.44 3.30
CA TYR A 207 15.95 11.90 4.67
C TYR A 207 17.37 11.37 5.00
N LYS A 208 17.93 10.53 4.12
CA LYS A 208 19.26 9.96 4.30
C LYS A 208 20.33 11.05 4.35
N GLY A 209 20.25 12.03 3.44
CA GLY A 209 21.19 13.16 3.41
C GLY A 209 21.17 13.98 4.70
N LEU A 210 19.99 14.28 5.22
CA LEU A 210 19.82 14.96 6.50
C LEU A 210 20.37 14.12 7.66
N TRP A 211 19.95 12.87 7.77
CA TRP A 211 20.40 11.96 8.83
C TRP A 211 21.91 11.78 8.82
N SER A 212 22.50 11.52 7.66
CA SER A 212 23.94 11.31 7.50
C SER A 212 24.72 12.58 7.81
N ALA A 213 24.29 13.74 7.31
CA ALA A 213 24.95 15.02 7.54
C ALA A 213 25.11 15.33 9.03
N PHE A 214 24.04 15.14 9.82
CA PHE A 214 24.08 15.38 11.26
C PHE A 214 24.89 14.32 12.02
N ASN A 215 24.87 13.05 11.60
CA ASN A 215 25.62 11.99 12.27
C ASN A 215 27.14 12.01 11.93
N SER A 216 27.49 12.37 10.69
CA SER A 216 28.86 12.45 10.23
C SER A 216 29.47 13.85 10.38
N MET A 217 28.68 14.86 10.77
CA MET A 217 29.04 16.29 10.80
C MET A 217 29.48 16.82 9.43
N ASN A 218 29.02 16.20 8.34
CA ASN A 218 29.31 16.58 6.96
C ASN A 218 28.10 17.24 6.30
N MET A 219 27.91 18.54 6.46
CA MET A 219 26.77 19.29 5.95
C MET A 219 26.68 19.37 4.41
N PHE A 220 27.74 19.02 3.69
CA PHE A 220 27.75 18.96 2.23
C PHE A 220 26.76 17.87 1.71
N GLU A 221 26.47 16.84 2.50
CA GLU A 221 25.52 15.79 2.13
C GLU A 221 24.10 16.31 1.94
N ILE A 222 23.71 17.36 2.68
CA ILE A 222 22.40 18.01 2.51
C ILE A 222 22.30 18.65 1.14
N GLY A 223 23.30 19.48 0.79
CA GLY A 223 23.35 20.15 -0.51
C GLY A 223 23.40 19.16 -1.68
N HIS A 224 24.19 18.08 -1.52
CA HIS A 224 24.25 17.02 -2.53
C HIS A 224 22.93 16.30 -2.73
N SER A 225 22.24 15.93 -1.64
CA SER A 225 20.94 15.26 -1.73
C SER A 225 19.86 16.15 -2.35
N LEU A 226 19.83 17.44 -2.00
CA LEU A 226 18.85 18.39 -2.57
C LEU A 226 19.13 18.69 -4.05
N ALA A 227 20.39 18.71 -4.48
CA ALA A 227 20.73 18.97 -5.88
C ALA A 227 20.38 17.80 -6.83
N ARG A 228 20.07 16.62 -6.30
CA ARG A 228 19.70 15.43 -7.06
C ARG A 228 18.19 15.25 -7.20
N GLN A 229 17.40 16.03 -6.49
CA GLN A 229 15.94 16.02 -6.55
C GLN A 229 15.42 16.99 -7.62
#